data_58f9d13f3fdbd6719af9cd9a858538be
#
_entry.id   58f9d13f3fdbd6719af9cd9a858538be
#
_cell.length_a   1.000
_cell.length_b   1.000
_cell.length_c   1.000
_cell.angle_alpha   90.00
_cell.angle_beta   90.00
_cell.angle_gamma   90.00
#
_symmetry.space_group_name_H-M   'P 1'
#
loop_
_entity.id
_entity.type
_entity.pdbx_description
1 polymer ?
#
loop_
_entity_poly.entity_id
_entity_poly.type
_entity_poly.pdbx_seq_one_letter_code
_entity_poly.pdbx_strand_id
1 'polypeptide(L)'
;MKTALLGIDVGTSACKVAAFDLEGHVLAQAAESYPVLYPQPGWAEQDPQQWWEAVCRALRRLWESGAVAPGEVAGVGIDGQSWSAIPLDKEGRALCNTPIWMDTRAGSLCQELEARVGGGKIFACSGNPLSASYTLPKVLWYKEHLPQVYEKAEKVLQSNGYLAFRLTGAVTQDKSQGYGWACYNVARNQWDIPLCQELGVKPSLLPEIVSCSQVVGGVTPQAA
;
A
#
# COMPACT_ATOMS: atom_id res chain seq x y z
N MET A 1 -13.87 24.47 -14.77
CA MET A 1 -13.36 24.98 -13.47
C MET A 1 -13.16 23.75 -12.58
N LYS A 2 -12.17 23.73 -11.68
CA LYS A 2 -11.95 22.59 -10.76
C LYS A 2 -12.93 22.72 -9.59
N THR A 3 -13.91 21.83 -9.52
CA THR A 3 -15.06 21.94 -8.60
C THR A 3 -15.33 20.66 -7.82
N ALA A 4 -14.54 19.61 -8.05
CA ALA A 4 -14.75 18.32 -7.39
C ALA A 4 -13.44 17.76 -6.80
N LEU A 5 -13.58 16.95 -5.76
CA LEU A 5 -12.56 16.10 -5.18
C LEU A 5 -12.91 14.63 -5.40
N LEU A 6 -11.93 13.78 -5.59
CA LEU A 6 -12.11 12.35 -5.78
C LEU A 6 -11.48 11.57 -4.61
N GLY A 7 -12.23 10.68 -3.99
CA GLY A 7 -11.74 9.70 -3.03
C GLY A 7 -11.67 8.31 -3.65
N ILE A 8 -10.59 7.58 -3.41
CA ILE A 8 -10.38 6.19 -3.82
C ILE A 8 -10.02 5.38 -2.58
N ASP A 9 -10.83 4.36 -2.26
CA ASP A 9 -10.57 3.40 -1.18
C ASP A 9 -10.42 1.99 -1.76
N VAL A 10 -9.26 1.37 -1.54
CA VAL A 10 -9.02 -0.04 -1.89
C VAL A 10 -9.13 -0.89 -0.64
N GLY A 11 -10.36 -1.32 -0.35
CA GLY A 11 -10.66 -2.20 0.78
C GLY A 11 -10.32 -3.67 0.50
N THR A 12 -10.68 -4.55 1.43
CA THR A 12 -10.38 -5.99 1.33
C THR A 12 -11.21 -6.70 0.25
N SER A 13 -12.47 -6.34 0.06
CA SER A 13 -13.39 -7.04 -0.85
C SER A 13 -13.78 -6.25 -2.09
N ALA A 14 -13.54 -4.93 -2.08
CA ALA A 14 -13.89 -4.05 -3.19
C ALA A 14 -13.09 -2.75 -3.11
N CYS A 15 -12.87 -2.09 -4.25
CA CYS A 15 -12.57 -0.68 -4.26
C CYS A 15 -13.86 0.13 -4.30
N LYS A 16 -13.80 1.34 -3.73
CA LYS A 16 -14.86 2.34 -3.79
C LYS A 16 -14.25 3.64 -4.31
N VAL A 17 -14.97 4.31 -5.17
CA VAL A 17 -14.62 5.65 -5.65
C VAL A 17 -15.79 6.58 -5.42
N ALA A 18 -15.52 7.80 -4.98
CA ALA A 18 -16.56 8.80 -4.80
C ALA A 18 -16.04 10.19 -5.19
N ALA A 19 -16.86 10.93 -5.91
CA ALA A 19 -16.63 12.33 -6.21
C ALA A 19 -17.46 13.19 -5.24
N PHE A 20 -16.83 14.25 -4.76
CA PHE A 20 -17.43 15.19 -3.80
C PHE A 20 -17.34 16.59 -4.37
N ASP A 21 -18.33 17.45 -4.06
CA ASP A 21 -18.17 18.88 -4.20
C ASP A 21 -17.18 19.44 -3.15
N LEU A 22 -16.89 20.75 -3.19
CA LEU A 22 -15.98 21.40 -2.25
C LEU A 22 -16.58 21.57 -0.84
N GLU A 23 -17.88 21.37 -0.68
CA GLU A 23 -18.62 21.38 0.56
C GLU A 23 -18.67 19.97 1.21
N GLY A 24 -18.24 18.93 0.47
CA GLY A 24 -18.17 17.55 0.96
C GLY A 24 -19.41 16.71 0.65
N HIS A 25 -20.35 17.18 -0.17
CA HIS A 25 -21.47 16.38 -0.60
C HIS A 25 -21.05 15.41 -1.69
N VAL A 26 -21.59 14.20 -1.65
CA VAL A 26 -21.32 13.18 -2.69
C VAL A 26 -22.05 13.54 -3.97
N LEU A 27 -21.30 13.71 -5.05
CA LEU A 27 -21.82 13.95 -6.41
C LEU A 27 -22.11 12.64 -7.15
N ALA A 28 -21.19 11.67 -7.04
CA ALA A 28 -21.32 10.34 -7.62
C ALA A 28 -20.43 9.35 -6.87
N GLN A 29 -20.80 8.07 -6.93
CA GLN A 29 -19.97 7.00 -6.38
C GLN A 29 -20.12 5.71 -7.18
N ALA A 30 -19.07 4.86 -7.14
CA ALA A 30 -19.10 3.53 -7.73
C ALA A 30 -18.22 2.58 -6.92
N ALA A 31 -18.44 1.28 -7.07
CA ALA A 31 -17.65 0.25 -6.43
C ALA A 31 -17.45 -0.93 -7.37
N GLU A 32 -16.29 -1.59 -7.24
CA GLU A 32 -15.92 -2.82 -7.97
C GLU A 32 -15.32 -3.83 -7.01
N SER A 33 -15.84 -5.04 -7.03
CA SER A 33 -15.33 -6.14 -6.19
C SER A 33 -14.19 -6.89 -6.86
N TYR A 34 -13.37 -7.55 -6.02
CA TYR A 34 -12.31 -8.48 -6.41
C TYR A 34 -12.17 -9.57 -5.34
N PRO A 35 -11.66 -10.77 -5.72
CA PRO A 35 -11.57 -11.88 -4.79
C PRO A 35 -10.41 -11.73 -3.81
N VAL A 36 -10.55 -12.35 -2.64
CA VAL A 36 -9.44 -12.76 -1.79
C VAL A 36 -9.11 -14.22 -2.13
N LEU A 37 -7.86 -14.52 -2.33
CA LEU A 37 -7.36 -15.87 -2.58
C LEU A 37 -6.85 -16.47 -1.27
N TYR A 38 -7.19 -17.73 -1.02
CA TYR A 38 -6.76 -18.49 0.16
C TYR A 38 -5.99 -19.76 -0.28
N PRO A 39 -4.72 -19.62 -0.72
CA PRO A 39 -3.97 -20.76 -1.29
C PRO A 39 -3.71 -21.88 -0.28
N GLN A 40 -3.58 -21.54 1.00
CA GLN A 40 -3.35 -22.46 2.12
C GLN A 40 -4.01 -21.94 3.41
N PRO A 41 -4.21 -22.78 4.43
CA PRO A 41 -4.68 -22.32 5.73
C PRO A 41 -3.79 -21.21 6.30
N GLY A 42 -4.39 -20.10 6.73
CA GLY A 42 -3.69 -18.93 7.25
C GLY A 42 -3.11 -17.99 6.19
N TRP A 43 -3.22 -18.33 4.90
CA TRP A 43 -2.80 -17.47 3.81
C TRP A 43 -3.98 -16.69 3.25
N ALA A 44 -3.79 -15.41 2.96
CA ALA A 44 -4.76 -14.55 2.33
C ALA A 44 -4.05 -13.58 1.39
N GLU A 45 -4.30 -13.72 0.09
CA GLU A 45 -3.59 -12.99 -0.97
C GLU A 45 -4.55 -12.25 -1.89
N GLN A 46 -4.03 -11.19 -2.50
CA GLN A 46 -4.70 -10.52 -3.62
C GLN A 46 -3.68 -10.14 -4.71
N ASP A 47 -4.17 -10.01 -5.93
CA ASP A 47 -3.40 -9.50 -7.06
C ASP A 47 -3.49 -7.96 -7.09
N PRO A 48 -2.38 -7.21 -6.90
CA PRO A 48 -2.39 -5.76 -6.97
C PRO A 48 -2.86 -5.20 -8.31
N GLN A 49 -2.68 -5.96 -9.40
CA GLN A 49 -3.15 -5.56 -10.73
C GLN A 49 -4.69 -5.53 -10.77
N GLN A 50 -5.35 -6.49 -10.11
CA GLN A 50 -6.82 -6.48 -10.02
C GLN A 50 -7.35 -5.27 -9.23
N TRP A 51 -6.64 -4.78 -8.24
CA TRP A 51 -7.01 -3.54 -7.54
C TRP A 51 -7.00 -2.35 -8.50
N TRP A 52 -5.92 -2.20 -9.27
CA TRP A 52 -5.83 -1.14 -10.26
C TRP A 52 -6.93 -1.23 -11.31
N GLU A 53 -7.19 -2.40 -11.84
CA GLU A 53 -8.26 -2.62 -12.83
C GLU A 53 -9.65 -2.31 -12.26
N ALA A 54 -9.89 -2.69 -10.99
CA ALA A 54 -11.14 -2.38 -10.31
C ALA A 54 -11.30 -0.86 -10.11
N VAL A 55 -10.24 -0.15 -9.73
CA VAL A 55 -10.25 1.32 -9.65
C VAL A 55 -10.59 1.93 -11.02
N CYS A 56 -9.95 1.46 -12.09
CA CYS A 56 -10.24 1.95 -13.45
C CYS A 56 -11.70 1.70 -13.87
N ARG A 57 -12.25 0.52 -13.55
CA ARG A 57 -13.66 0.22 -13.85
C ARG A 57 -14.61 1.07 -13.02
N ALA A 58 -14.35 1.23 -11.73
CA ALA A 58 -15.17 2.06 -10.85
C ALA A 58 -15.16 3.53 -11.29
N LEU A 59 -13.99 4.06 -11.66
CA LEU A 59 -13.89 5.43 -12.20
C LEU A 59 -14.66 5.60 -13.50
N ARG A 60 -14.59 4.67 -14.44
CA ARG A 60 -15.40 4.73 -15.68
C ARG A 60 -16.89 4.79 -15.36
N ARG A 61 -17.39 3.94 -14.48
CA ARG A 61 -18.80 3.97 -14.04
C ARG A 61 -19.17 5.32 -13.38
N LEU A 62 -18.26 5.88 -12.60
CA LEU A 62 -18.48 7.18 -11.97
C LEU A 62 -18.61 8.27 -13.03
N TRP A 63 -17.74 8.29 -14.05
CA TRP A 63 -17.82 9.26 -15.16
C TRP A 63 -19.08 9.07 -16.03
N GLU A 64 -19.51 7.84 -16.25
CA GLU A 64 -20.74 7.51 -17.00
C GLU A 64 -22.01 8.05 -16.33
N SER A 65 -21.97 8.36 -15.04
CA SER A 65 -23.10 9.03 -14.34
C SER A 65 -23.38 10.44 -14.88
N GLY A 66 -22.38 11.09 -15.47
CA GLY A 66 -22.48 12.48 -15.96
C GLY A 66 -22.53 13.54 -14.85
N ALA A 67 -22.47 13.15 -13.57
CA ALA A 67 -22.56 14.09 -12.45
C ALA A 67 -21.27 14.91 -12.25
N VAL A 68 -20.14 14.42 -12.74
CA VAL A 68 -18.83 15.10 -12.70
C VAL A 68 -17.97 14.63 -13.88
N ALA A 69 -17.22 15.55 -14.48
CA ALA A 69 -16.28 15.21 -15.53
C ALA A 69 -14.84 15.12 -14.98
N PRO A 70 -13.96 14.26 -15.57
CA PRO A 70 -12.56 14.14 -15.12
C PRO A 70 -11.84 15.49 -15.05
N GLY A 71 -12.12 16.40 -16.01
CA GLY A 71 -11.55 17.74 -16.06
C GLY A 71 -11.93 18.66 -14.89
N GLU A 72 -12.97 18.34 -14.13
CA GLU A 72 -13.44 19.10 -12.97
C GLU A 72 -12.76 18.68 -11.66
N VAL A 73 -12.06 17.53 -11.62
CA VAL A 73 -11.39 17.04 -10.42
C VAL A 73 -10.17 17.92 -10.10
N ALA A 74 -10.19 18.50 -8.89
CA ALA A 74 -9.13 19.34 -8.36
C ALA A 74 -8.04 18.53 -7.65
N GLY A 75 -8.41 17.41 -7.02
CA GLY A 75 -7.50 16.55 -6.26
C GLY A 75 -8.04 15.15 -6.07
N VAL A 76 -7.14 14.21 -5.84
CA VAL A 76 -7.44 12.80 -5.57
C VAL A 76 -6.86 12.42 -4.22
N GLY A 77 -7.68 11.94 -3.31
CA GLY A 77 -7.28 11.29 -2.07
C GLY A 77 -7.34 9.77 -2.21
N ILE A 78 -6.35 9.07 -1.65
CA ILE A 78 -6.26 7.61 -1.75
C ILE A 78 -6.17 7.03 -0.35
N ASP A 79 -7.00 6.04 -0.07
CA ASP A 79 -6.92 5.17 1.09
C ASP A 79 -6.92 3.71 0.64
N GLY A 80 -6.55 2.80 1.54
CA GLY A 80 -6.55 1.38 1.23
C GLY A 80 -6.26 0.50 2.45
N GLN A 81 -6.52 -0.79 2.28
CA GLN A 81 -6.24 -1.79 3.29
C GLN A 81 -4.77 -1.76 3.71
N SER A 82 -4.53 -1.92 5.01
CA SER A 82 -3.20 -1.78 5.59
C SER A 82 -2.29 -2.98 5.32
N TRP A 83 -0.98 -2.73 5.34
CA TRP A 83 0.10 -3.70 5.51
C TRP A 83 0.26 -4.77 4.44
N SER A 84 -0.26 -4.57 3.26
CA SER A 84 0.16 -5.37 2.10
C SER A 84 1.66 -5.19 1.82
N ALA A 85 2.26 -6.15 1.13
CA ALA A 85 3.67 -6.11 0.79
C ALA A 85 3.81 -6.38 -0.71
N ILE A 86 3.76 -5.34 -1.54
CA ILE A 86 3.74 -5.43 -3.00
C ILE A 86 5.16 -5.21 -3.53
N PRO A 87 5.91 -6.29 -3.87
CA PRO A 87 7.23 -6.14 -4.46
C PRO A 87 7.12 -5.72 -5.92
N LEU A 88 7.76 -4.62 -6.27
CA LEU A 88 7.79 -4.08 -7.64
C LEU A 88 9.15 -4.30 -8.27
N ASP A 89 9.17 -4.67 -9.55
CA ASP A 89 10.38 -4.70 -10.37
C ASP A 89 10.78 -3.28 -10.83
N LYS A 90 11.89 -3.18 -11.56
CA LYS A 90 12.41 -1.90 -12.09
C LYS A 90 11.47 -1.21 -13.09
N GLU A 91 10.55 -1.95 -13.69
CA GLU A 91 9.50 -1.41 -14.55
C GLU A 91 8.22 -1.05 -13.76
N GLY A 92 8.20 -1.22 -12.44
CA GLY A 92 7.06 -0.93 -11.57
C GLY A 92 5.94 -1.97 -11.62
N ARG A 93 6.21 -3.18 -12.12
CA ARG A 93 5.24 -4.28 -12.15
C ARG A 93 5.29 -5.07 -10.86
N ALA A 94 4.14 -5.43 -10.32
CA ALA A 94 4.06 -6.34 -9.18
C ALA A 94 4.61 -7.72 -9.56
N LEU A 95 5.50 -8.26 -8.73
CA LEU A 95 6.20 -9.52 -8.99
C LEU A 95 5.41 -10.76 -8.59
N CYS A 96 4.43 -10.61 -7.71
CA CYS A 96 3.57 -11.71 -7.24
C CYS A 96 2.29 -11.14 -6.61
N ASN A 97 1.35 -12.02 -6.28
CA ASN A 97 0.25 -11.69 -5.38
C ASN A 97 0.81 -11.20 -4.05
N THR A 98 0.10 -10.29 -3.42
CA THR A 98 0.49 -9.73 -2.12
C THR A 98 -0.31 -10.37 -0.99
N PRO A 99 0.35 -10.84 0.10
CA PRO A 99 -0.35 -11.15 1.34
C PRO A 99 -0.99 -9.88 1.90
N ILE A 100 -2.28 -9.97 2.24
CA ILE A 100 -3.05 -8.86 2.83
C ILE A 100 -3.00 -8.93 4.37
N TRP A 101 -3.69 -8.00 5.04
CA TRP A 101 -3.65 -7.89 6.52
C TRP A 101 -4.14 -9.14 7.26
N MET A 102 -4.99 -9.97 6.65
CA MET A 102 -5.49 -11.23 7.23
C MET A 102 -4.48 -12.38 7.14
N ASP A 103 -3.40 -12.22 6.39
CA ASP A 103 -2.40 -13.27 6.19
C ASP A 103 -1.53 -13.46 7.43
N THR A 104 -1.35 -14.71 7.86
CA THR A 104 -0.60 -15.06 9.07
C THR A 104 0.66 -15.87 8.81
N ARG A 105 1.06 -16.08 7.52
CA ARG A 105 2.19 -16.93 7.14
C ARG A 105 3.53 -16.54 7.76
N ALA A 106 3.71 -15.26 8.07
CA ALA A 106 4.94 -14.72 8.63
C ALA A 106 5.00 -14.79 10.18
N GLY A 107 4.12 -15.56 10.83
CA GLY A 107 4.03 -15.61 12.30
C GLY A 107 5.30 -16.15 12.99
N SER A 108 5.92 -17.21 12.46
CA SER A 108 7.20 -17.73 12.97
C SER A 108 8.32 -16.71 12.86
N LEU A 109 8.41 -16.00 11.73
CA LEU A 109 9.40 -14.94 11.52
C LEU A 109 9.25 -13.79 12.53
N CYS A 110 8.04 -13.46 12.96
CA CYS A 110 7.86 -12.46 14.02
C CYS A 110 8.51 -12.89 15.32
N GLN A 111 8.32 -14.15 15.75
CA GLN A 111 8.92 -14.69 16.97
C GLN A 111 10.46 -14.73 16.89
N GLU A 112 11.00 -15.14 15.75
CA GLU A 112 12.45 -15.15 15.50
C GLU A 112 13.05 -13.74 15.54
N LEU A 113 12.38 -12.76 14.92
CA LEU A 113 12.82 -11.36 14.93
C LEU A 113 12.79 -10.77 16.35
N GLU A 114 11.72 -11.02 17.11
CA GLU A 114 11.64 -10.56 18.50
C GLU A 114 12.71 -11.18 19.38
N ALA A 115 13.04 -12.45 19.19
CA ALA A 115 14.12 -13.12 19.93
C ALA A 115 15.50 -12.58 19.52
N ARG A 116 15.72 -12.27 18.25
CA ARG A 116 17.04 -11.86 17.70
C ARG A 116 17.32 -10.37 17.89
N VAL A 117 16.33 -9.50 17.65
CA VAL A 117 16.51 -8.04 17.65
C VAL A 117 16.01 -7.42 18.95
N GLY A 118 15.04 -8.05 19.60
CA GLY A 118 14.38 -7.59 20.81
C GLY A 118 13.07 -6.84 20.52
N GLY A 119 11.94 -7.38 20.98
CA GLY A 119 10.62 -6.78 20.79
C GLY A 119 10.51 -5.37 21.36
N GLY A 120 11.17 -5.08 22.49
CA GLY A 120 11.21 -3.72 23.06
C GLY A 120 11.90 -2.69 22.18
N LYS A 121 12.95 -3.07 21.44
CA LYS A 121 13.65 -2.20 20.49
C LYS A 121 12.75 -1.89 19.28
N ILE A 122 12.08 -2.90 18.76
CA ILE A 122 11.13 -2.75 17.65
C ILE A 122 9.99 -1.83 18.06
N PHE A 123 9.40 -2.09 19.23
CA PHE A 123 8.32 -1.26 19.77
C PHE A 123 8.75 0.19 20.00
N ALA A 124 9.93 0.44 20.54
CA ALA A 124 10.45 1.79 20.75
C ALA A 124 10.64 2.57 19.44
N CYS A 125 10.90 1.89 18.33
CA CYS A 125 10.99 2.49 17.00
C CYS A 125 9.62 2.72 16.37
N SER A 126 8.81 1.66 16.23
CA SER A 126 7.58 1.65 15.45
C SER A 126 6.32 2.05 16.23
N GLY A 127 6.39 2.10 17.57
CA GLY A 127 5.23 2.31 18.44
C GLY A 127 4.28 1.10 18.51
N ASN A 128 4.62 -0.03 17.90
CA ASN A 128 3.78 -1.21 17.82
C ASN A 128 4.60 -2.51 18.02
N PRO A 129 4.01 -3.56 18.63
CA PRO A 129 4.61 -4.88 18.62
C PRO A 129 4.65 -5.42 17.20
N LEU A 130 5.54 -6.39 16.95
CA LEU A 130 5.58 -7.05 15.65
C LEU A 130 4.32 -7.91 15.44
N SER A 131 3.84 -7.97 14.20
CA SER A 131 2.67 -8.78 13.84
C SER A 131 2.85 -9.39 12.45
N ALA A 132 2.41 -10.64 12.27
CA ALA A 132 2.40 -11.31 10.98
C ALA A 132 1.60 -10.55 9.91
N SER A 133 0.61 -9.76 10.33
CA SER A 133 -0.19 -8.91 9.45
C SER A 133 0.62 -7.78 8.81
N TYR A 134 1.74 -7.37 9.38
CA TYR A 134 2.50 -6.19 8.97
C TYR A 134 3.36 -6.44 7.72
N THR A 135 3.75 -5.37 7.06
CA THR A 135 4.50 -5.40 5.80
C THR A 135 5.88 -6.04 5.95
N LEU A 136 6.64 -5.65 6.99
CA LEU A 136 8.03 -6.12 7.14
C LEU A 136 8.14 -7.64 7.28
N PRO A 137 7.38 -8.35 8.13
CA PRO A 137 7.45 -9.80 8.21
C PRO A 137 7.13 -10.50 6.87
N LYS A 138 6.20 -9.96 6.08
CA LYS A 138 5.87 -10.48 4.75
C LYS A 138 7.02 -10.30 3.76
N VAL A 139 7.72 -9.17 3.83
CA VAL A 139 8.92 -8.92 3.01
C VAL A 139 10.03 -9.91 3.35
N LEU A 140 10.21 -10.22 4.64
CA LEU A 140 11.18 -11.23 5.07
C LEU A 140 10.76 -12.65 4.69
N TRP A 141 9.45 -12.91 4.70
CA TRP A 141 8.92 -14.16 4.19
C TRP A 141 9.25 -14.35 2.69
N TYR A 142 9.15 -13.30 1.88
CA TYR A 142 9.62 -13.35 0.48
C TYR A 142 11.11 -13.65 0.39
N LYS A 143 11.93 -13.03 1.25
CA LYS A 143 13.38 -13.28 1.26
C LYS A 143 13.70 -14.75 1.49
N GLU A 144 12.96 -15.42 2.36
CA GLU A 144 13.20 -16.80 2.75
C GLU A 144 12.58 -17.81 1.77
N HIS A 145 11.32 -17.59 1.36
CA HIS A 145 10.53 -18.56 0.61
C HIS A 145 10.41 -18.27 -0.89
N LEU A 146 10.60 -17.00 -1.30
CA LEU A 146 10.57 -16.55 -2.69
C LEU A 146 11.80 -15.67 -3.00
N PRO A 147 13.03 -16.20 -2.82
CA PRO A 147 14.24 -15.38 -2.95
C PRO A 147 14.35 -14.71 -4.33
N GLN A 148 13.87 -15.33 -5.40
CA GLN A 148 13.83 -14.75 -6.74
C GLN A 148 12.93 -13.51 -6.84
N VAL A 149 11.85 -13.43 -6.03
CA VAL A 149 10.99 -12.24 -5.92
C VAL A 149 11.70 -11.15 -5.14
N TYR A 150 12.27 -11.52 -3.97
CA TYR A 150 12.96 -10.58 -3.10
C TYR A 150 14.20 -9.93 -3.78
N GLU A 151 14.99 -10.74 -4.49
CA GLU A 151 16.19 -10.23 -5.18
C GLU A 151 15.85 -9.35 -6.39
N LYS A 152 14.73 -9.60 -7.07
CA LYS A 152 14.27 -8.85 -8.22
C LYS A 152 13.50 -7.58 -7.84
N ALA A 153 13.07 -7.48 -6.59
CA ALA A 153 12.32 -6.32 -6.10
C ALA A 153 13.24 -5.08 -5.98
N GLU A 154 12.81 -3.98 -6.58
CA GLU A 154 13.42 -2.66 -6.46
C GLU A 154 12.76 -1.84 -5.34
N LYS A 155 11.46 -1.98 -5.17
CA LYS A 155 10.66 -1.33 -4.15
C LYS A 155 9.57 -2.27 -3.64
N VAL A 156 9.12 -2.03 -2.40
CA VAL A 156 7.93 -2.67 -1.86
C VAL A 156 6.96 -1.58 -1.41
N LEU A 157 5.73 -1.64 -1.89
CA LEU A 157 4.67 -0.69 -1.55
C LEU A 157 3.53 -1.37 -0.78
N GLN A 158 2.76 -0.56 -0.08
CA GLN A 158 1.44 -0.96 0.44
C GLN A 158 0.34 -0.56 -0.55
N SER A 159 -0.91 -0.93 -0.31
CA SER A 159 -2.01 -0.77 -1.26
C SER A 159 -2.22 0.69 -1.71
N ASN A 160 -2.29 1.63 -0.78
CA ASN A 160 -2.45 3.06 -1.06
C ASN A 160 -1.24 3.64 -1.79
N GLY A 161 -0.01 3.29 -1.37
CA GLY A 161 1.22 3.67 -2.06
C GLY A 161 1.31 3.11 -3.48
N TYR A 162 0.84 1.87 -3.69
CA TYR A 162 0.77 1.27 -5.02
C TYR A 162 -0.20 2.01 -5.94
N LEU A 163 -1.37 2.41 -5.45
CA LEU A 163 -2.30 3.21 -6.25
C LEU A 163 -1.76 4.61 -6.55
N ALA A 164 -1.15 5.26 -5.56
CA ALA A 164 -0.46 6.53 -5.77
C ALA A 164 0.61 6.41 -6.86
N PHE A 165 1.43 5.35 -6.79
CA PHE A 165 2.41 5.03 -7.83
C PHE A 165 1.78 4.81 -9.21
N ARG A 166 0.69 4.05 -9.31
CA ARG A 166 -0.02 3.79 -10.58
C ARG A 166 -0.58 5.07 -11.19
N LEU A 167 -1.04 6.01 -10.38
CA LEU A 167 -1.58 7.29 -10.82
C LEU A 167 -0.49 8.30 -11.19
N THR A 168 0.60 8.36 -10.43
CA THR A 168 1.55 9.49 -10.47
C THR A 168 2.98 9.10 -10.82
N GLY A 169 3.35 7.83 -10.69
CA GLY A 169 4.74 7.36 -10.76
C GLY A 169 5.53 7.57 -9.45
N ALA A 170 4.96 8.20 -8.43
CA ALA A 170 5.64 8.46 -7.16
C ALA A 170 5.73 7.21 -6.29
N VAL A 171 6.91 6.88 -5.79
CA VAL A 171 7.18 5.73 -4.94
C VAL A 171 7.24 6.19 -3.48
N THR A 172 6.08 6.25 -2.85
CA THR A 172 5.92 6.86 -1.52
C THR A 172 5.20 5.93 -0.53
N GLN A 173 5.46 6.18 0.75
CA GLN A 173 4.75 5.61 1.90
C GLN A 173 4.29 6.75 2.80
N ASP A 174 3.02 6.82 3.07
CA ASP A 174 2.49 7.77 4.04
C ASP A 174 2.85 7.36 5.48
N LYS A 175 2.89 8.36 6.35
CA LYS A 175 3.27 8.18 7.76
C LYS A 175 2.30 7.31 8.55
N SER A 176 1.01 7.28 8.18
CA SER A 176 -0.02 6.55 8.94
C SER A 176 0.17 5.04 8.84
N GLN A 177 0.75 4.54 7.75
CA GLN A 177 0.98 3.12 7.51
C GLN A 177 2.44 2.70 7.65
N GLY A 178 3.36 3.66 7.86
CA GLY A 178 4.80 3.41 7.96
C GLY A 178 5.20 2.41 9.04
N TYR A 179 4.47 2.38 10.17
CA TYR A 179 4.79 1.48 11.29
C TYR A 179 4.72 -0.01 10.92
N GLY A 180 3.96 -0.40 9.92
CA GLY A 180 3.92 -1.78 9.43
C GLY A 180 5.26 -2.30 8.91
N TRP A 181 6.24 -1.42 8.71
CA TRP A 181 7.61 -1.77 8.38
C TRP A 181 8.51 -2.04 9.60
N ALA A 182 8.03 -1.86 10.83
CA ALA A 182 8.76 -2.05 12.06
C ALA A 182 10.06 -1.21 12.21
N CYS A 183 10.65 -0.75 11.13
CA CYS A 183 11.81 0.15 11.07
C CYS A 183 11.43 1.60 10.72
N TYR A 184 10.16 1.94 10.67
CA TYR A 184 9.73 3.34 10.64
C TYR A 184 9.73 3.91 12.06
N ASN A 185 10.61 4.89 12.31
CA ASN A 185 10.70 5.57 13.60
C ASN A 185 9.58 6.61 13.70
N VAL A 186 8.54 6.29 14.45
CA VAL A 186 7.35 7.12 14.59
C VAL A 186 7.62 8.47 15.27
N ALA A 187 8.60 8.52 16.18
CA ALA A 187 8.97 9.76 16.87
C ALA A 187 9.78 10.72 15.97
N ARG A 188 10.60 10.16 15.08
CA ARG A 188 11.45 10.93 14.15
C ARG A 188 10.83 11.13 12.79
N ASN A 189 9.71 10.44 12.49
CA ASN A 189 9.04 10.45 11.19
C ASN A 189 9.96 10.08 10.01
N GLN A 190 10.81 9.07 10.19
CA GLN A 190 11.77 8.62 9.17
C GLN A 190 12.09 7.14 9.32
N TRP A 191 12.68 6.56 8.27
CA TRP A 191 13.23 5.20 8.35
C TRP A 191 14.43 5.14 9.30
N ASP A 192 14.44 4.16 10.18
CA ASP A 192 15.61 3.77 10.98
C ASP A 192 16.42 2.76 10.18
N ILE A 193 17.36 3.25 9.38
CA ILE A 193 18.16 2.43 8.46
C ILE A 193 19.01 1.39 9.21
N PRO A 194 19.66 1.70 10.35
CA PRO A 194 20.35 0.69 11.15
C PRO A 194 19.42 -0.45 11.60
N LEU A 195 18.23 -0.13 12.10
CA LEU A 195 17.25 -1.14 12.51
C LEU A 195 16.72 -1.94 11.30
N CYS A 196 16.48 -1.29 10.16
CA CYS A 196 16.07 -1.98 8.92
C CYS A 196 17.10 -3.05 8.52
N GLN A 197 18.39 -2.72 8.56
CA GLN A 197 19.50 -3.66 8.25
C GLN A 197 19.58 -4.78 9.29
N GLU A 198 19.45 -4.47 10.57
CA GLU A 198 19.44 -5.45 11.67
C GLU A 198 18.25 -6.41 11.57
N LEU A 199 17.08 -5.92 11.15
CA LEU A 199 15.91 -6.74 10.82
C LEU A 199 16.12 -7.61 9.57
N GLY A 200 17.13 -7.31 8.75
CA GLY A 200 17.54 -8.12 7.61
C GLY A 200 16.88 -7.72 6.28
N VAL A 201 16.29 -6.53 6.21
CA VAL A 201 15.68 -5.98 4.98
C VAL A 201 16.68 -5.05 4.26
N LYS A 202 16.70 -5.09 2.92
CA LYS A 202 17.46 -4.14 2.11
C LYS A 202 16.84 -2.75 2.22
N PRO A 203 17.57 -1.70 2.66
CA PRO A 203 17.02 -0.34 2.72
C PRO A 203 16.56 0.22 1.37
N SER A 204 17.10 -0.29 0.26
CA SER A 204 16.69 0.09 -1.10
C SER A 204 15.22 -0.24 -1.40
N LEU A 205 14.63 -1.20 -0.70
CA LEU A 205 13.21 -1.58 -0.86
C LEU A 205 12.24 -0.54 -0.27
N LEU A 206 12.74 0.32 0.63
CA LEU A 206 11.90 1.30 1.33
C LEU A 206 11.52 2.45 0.38
N PRO A 207 10.23 2.84 0.31
CA PRO A 207 9.78 4.03 -0.40
C PRO A 207 10.12 5.33 0.36
N GLU A 208 9.91 6.48 -0.26
CA GLU A 208 10.02 7.77 0.41
C GLU A 208 8.88 7.95 1.43
N ILE A 209 9.18 8.45 2.64
CA ILE A 209 8.16 8.79 3.64
C ILE A 209 7.57 10.18 3.35
N VAL A 210 6.25 10.24 3.29
CA VAL A 210 5.50 11.49 3.04
C VAL A 210 4.41 11.71 4.10
N SER A 211 3.98 12.96 4.26
CA SER A 211 2.77 13.27 5.04
C SER A 211 1.53 12.76 4.30
N CYS A 212 0.49 12.32 5.03
CA CYS A 212 -0.78 11.90 4.44
C CYS A 212 -1.47 13.00 3.61
N SER A 213 -1.19 14.26 3.89
CA SER A 213 -1.71 15.41 3.16
C SER A 213 -0.76 15.97 2.09
N GLN A 214 0.40 15.33 1.88
CA GLN A 214 1.35 15.79 0.88
C GLN A 214 0.88 15.41 -0.53
N VAL A 215 0.91 16.39 -1.44
CA VAL A 215 0.71 16.11 -2.86
C VAL A 215 1.96 15.41 -3.40
N VAL A 216 1.80 14.17 -3.83
CA VAL A 216 2.91 13.32 -4.30
C VAL A 216 3.11 13.37 -5.81
N GLY A 217 2.18 13.95 -6.55
CA GLY A 217 2.30 14.12 -8.01
C GLY A 217 0.97 14.44 -8.66
N GLY A 218 1.00 14.67 -9.96
CA GLY A 218 -0.18 14.76 -10.83
C GLY A 218 -0.45 13.41 -11.48
N VAL A 219 -1.70 13.19 -11.92
CA VAL A 219 -2.06 11.99 -12.70
C VAL A 219 -1.28 12.02 -14.02
N THR A 220 -0.60 10.91 -14.31
CA THR A 220 0.19 10.78 -15.54
C THR A 220 -0.71 10.56 -16.77
N PRO A 221 -0.23 10.87 -17.98
CA PRO A 221 -1.00 10.60 -19.20
C PRO A 221 -1.35 9.12 -19.41
N GLN A 222 -0.56 8.19 -18.84
CA GLN A 222 -0.80 6.75 -18.90
C GLN A 222 -1.94 6.30 -17.98
N ALA A 223 -2.22 7.07 -16.92
CA ALA A 223 -3.25 6.77 -15.93
C ALA A 223 -4.56 7.54 -16.16
N ALA A 224 -4.54 8.55 -17.04
CA ALA A 224 -5.67 9.46 -17.36
C ALA A 224 -6.72 8.85 -18.34
#